data_d8fca9b0509e62aa4f7165d5015db407
#
_entry.id   d8fca9b0509e62aa4f7165d5015db407
#
_cell.length_a   1.000
_cell.length_b   1.000
_cell.length_c   1.000
_cell.angle_alpha   90.00
_cell.angle_beta   90.00
_cell.angle_gamma   90.00
#
_symmetry.space_group_name_H-M   'P 1'
#
loop_
_entity.id
_entity.type
_entity.pdbx_description
1 polymer ?
#
loop_
_entity_poly.entity_id
_entity_poly.type
_entity_poly.pdbx_seq_one_letter_code
_entity_poly.pdbx_strand_id
1 'polypeptide(L)'
;GFRDSDIPHVVRALRVMGIEDKINLITHYSCADFPANVHNTKQFSKWEFTVKDCAEDVGYSTISNSALIFTQHQYHADWIRPGISLYGSTSFIDDKSEQLVHSVECLRPVMHFTSKVSSVRYVLEEQPIGYGDENILDQPGWIASIAVGYGDGYPRSARNGTPVLINGQRAKLLG
;
A
#
# COMPACT_ATOMS: atom_id res chain seq x y z
N GLY A 1 -19.36 7.10 1.87
CA GLY A 1 -19.21 8.26 2.76
C GLY A 1 -20.23 9.34 2.46
N PHE A 2 -20.26 10.34 3.30
CA PHE A 2 -21.11 11.53 3.12
C PHE A 2 -20.37 12.58 2.30
N ARG A 3 -21.10 13.49 1.68
CA ARG A 3 -20.52 14.71 1.11
C ARG A 3 -20.14 15.66 2.25
N ASP A 4 -19.13 16.49 2.02
CA ASP A 4 -18.72 17.54 2.97
C ASP A 4 -19.90 18.44 3.39
N SER A 5 -20.75 18.84 2.44
CA SER A 5 -21.96 19.63 2.69
C SER A 5 -23.01 18.95 3.58
N ASP A 6 -23.03 17.64 3.64
CA ASP A 6 -24.05 16.88 4.35
C ASP A 6 -23.65 16.61 5.82
N ILE A 7 -22.35 16.71 6.15
CA ILE A 7 -21.83 16.37 7.48
C ILE A 7 -22.55 17.13 8.61
N PRO A 8 -22.79 18.45 8.56
CA PRO A 8 -23.49 19.14 9.63
C PRO A 8 -24.94 18.64 9.87
N HIS A 9 -25.60 18.21 8.79
CA HIS A 9 -26.93 17.59 8.89
C HIS A 9 -26.86 16.19 9.51
N VAL A 10 -25.87 15.40 9.15
CA VAL A 10 -25.65 14.06 9.72
C VAL A 10 -25.33 14.18 11.21
N VAL A 11 -24.45 15.09 11.59
CA VAL A 11 -24.11 15.33 13.00
C VAL A 11 -25.36 15.68 13.80
N ARG A 12 -26.17 16.62 13.31
CA ARG A 12 -27.46 16.98 13.95
C ARG A 12 -28.40 15.78 14.06
N ALA A 13 -28.53 14.99 13.01
CA ALA A 13 -29.39 13.81 13.05
C ALA A 13 -28.94 12.81 14.11
N LEU A 14 -27.64 12.59 14.26
CA LEU A 14 -27.08 11.73 15.30
C LEU A 14 -27.38 12.27 16.71
N ARG A 15 -27.34 13.59 16.90
CA ARG A 15 -27.75 14.23 18.18
C ARG A 15 -29.24 13.99 18.49
N VAL A 16 -30.09 14.14 17.49
CA VAL A 16 -31.53 13.85 17.64
C VAL A 16 -31.79 12.38 17.99
N MET A 17 -30.95 11.48 17.50
CA MET A 17 -30.99 10.03 17.82
C MET A 17 -30.43 9.69 19.22
N GLY A 18 -29.99 10.70 19.99
CA GLY A 18 -29.47 10.47 21.35
C GLY A 18 -28.00 10.09 21.42
N ILE A 19 -27.23 10.30 20.35
CA ILE A 19 -25.77 10.12 20.40
C ILE A 19 -25.17 11.35 21.11
N GLU A 20 -24.83 11.19 22.37
CA GLU A 20 -24.27 12.26 23.21
C GLU A 20 -22.73 12.35 23.12
N ASP A 21 -22.06 11.24 22.80
CA ASP A 21 -20.61 11.16 22.66
C ASP A 21 -20.09 12.03 21.51
N LYS A 22 -18.84 12.45 21.60
CA LYS A 22 -18.17 13.16 20.51
C LYS A 22 -18.08 12.28 19.26
N ILE A 23 -18.37 12.89 18.11
CA ILE A 23 -18.35 12.22 16.81
C ILE A 23 -16.96 12.37 16.21
N ASN A 24 -16.38 11.28 15.74
CA ASN A 24 -15.08 11.32 15.07
C ASN A 24 -15.26 11.46 13.55
N LEU A 25 -14.53 12.38 12.94
CA LEU A 25 -14.56 12.60 11.51
C LEU A 25 -13.38 11.93 10.81
N ILE A 26 -13.67 11.29 9.71
CA ILE A 26 -12.68 10.66 8.85
C ILE A 26 -12.89 11.04 7.39
N THR A 27 -11.79 11.40 6.72
CA THR A 27 -11.72 11.42 5.26
C THR A 27 -10.47 10.71 4.79
N HIS A 28 -10.38 10.42 3.50
CA HIS A 28 -9.19 9.80 2.91
C HIS A 28 -8.63 10.70 1.81
N TYR A 29 -7.34 10.99 1.91
CA TYR A 29 -6.65 11.83 0.92
C TYR A 29 -6.45 11.05 -0.38
N SER A 30 -7.00 11.56 -1.48
CA SER A 30 -7.07 10.81 -2.74
C SER A 30 -5.80 10.86 -3.57
N CYS A 31 -5.02 11.93 -3.45
CA CYS A 31 -3.84 12.19 -4.29
C CYS A 31 -2.59 12.53 -3.45
N ALA A 32 -2.49 12.00 -2.23
CA ALA A 32 -1.36 12.31 -1.33
C ALA A 32 -0.01 11.78 -1.84
N ASP A 33 -0.03 10.75 -2.68
CA ASP A 33 1.12 10.18 -3.40
C ASP A 33 1.65 11.10 -4.52
N PHE A 34 0.90 12.14 -4.87
CA PHE A 34 1.31 13.23 -5.77
C PHE A 34 1.24 14.57 -5.04
N PRO A 35 2.25 14.93 -4.21
CA PRO A 35 2.19 16.09 -3.31
C PRO A 35 1.86 17.42 -3.99
N ALA A 36 2.33 17.61 -5.22
CA ALA A 36 2.08 18.82 -6.01
C ALA A 36 0.67 18.90 -6.63
N ASN A 37 -0.17 17.88 -6.45
CA ASN A 37 -1.50 17.87 -7.04
C ASN A 37 -2.42 18.90 -6.37
N VAL A 38 -3.00 19.80 -7.18
CA VAL A 38 -3.90 20.87 -6.73
C VAL A 38 -5.16 20.33 -5.99
N HIS A 39 -5.55 19.09 -6.24
CA HIS A 39 -6.67 18.46 -5.51
C HIS A 39 -6.37 18.31 -4.02
N ASN A 40 -5.12 18.14 -3.63
CA ASN A 40 -4.72 18.04 -2.24
C ASN A 40 -5.12 19.28 -1.44
N THR A 41 -4.79 20.47 -1.92
CA THR A 41 -5.16 21.74 -1.29
C THR A 41 -6.68 21.91 -1.22
N LYS A 42 -7.38 21.61 -2.31
CA LYS A 42 -8.85 21.70 -2.35
C LYS A 42 -9.51 20.75 -1.36
N GLN A 43 -9.03 19.51 -1.28
CA GLN A 43 -9.56 18.52 -0.36
C GLN A 43 -9.31 18.93 1.09
N PHE A 44 -8.11 19.43 1.39
CA PHE A 44 -7.75 19.88 2.72
C PHE A 44 -8.61 21.07 3.17
N SER A 45 -8.79 22.11 2.32
CA SER A 45 -9.62 23.27 2.66
C SER A 45 -11.06 22.90 2.98
N LYS A 46 -11.64 21.97 2.22
CA LYS A 46 -12.98 21.46 2.51
C LYS A 46 -13.04 20.69 3.82
N TRP A 47 -12.04 19.84 4.07
CA TRP A 47 -11.92 19.10 5.32
C TRP A 47 -11.81 20.04 6.52
N GLU A 48 -10.90 21.01 6.46
CA GLU A 48 -10.69 21.99 7.53
C GLU A 48 -11.96 22.80 7.82
N PHE A 49 -12.67 23.24 6.78
CA PHE A 49 -13.94 23.92 6.93
C PHE A 49 -14.98 23.02 7.63
N THR A 50 -15.12 21.77 7.19
CA THR A 50 -16.08 20.83 7.77
C THR A 50 -15.78 20.55 9.25
N VAL A 51 -14.53 20.36 9.60
CA VAL A 51 -14.12 20.13 11.01
C VAL A 51 -14.41 21.36 11.87
N LYS A 52 -14.16 22.56 11.36
CA LYS A 52 -14.47 23.82 12.06
C LYS A 52 -15.98 24.04 12.24
N ASP A 53 -16.75 23.75 11.21
CA ASP A 53 -18.21 23.92 11.24
C ASP A 53 -18.90 22.98 12.25
N CYS A 54 -18.29 21.85 12.55
CA CYS A 54 -18.77 20.86 13.51
C CYS A 54 -17.93 20.79 14.80
N ALA A 55 -17.11 21.77 15.11
CA ALA A 55 -16.09 21.70 16.15
C ALA A 55 -16.63 21.35 17.55
N GLU A 56 -17.84 21.78 17.91
CA GLU A 56 -18.46 21.49 19.20
C GLU A 56 -18.82 19.99 19.33
N ASP A 57 -19.12 19.33 18.23
CA ASP A 57 -19.56 17.93 18.16
C ASP A 57 -18.44 16.95 17.84
N VAL A 58 -17.35 17.43 17.25
CA VAL A 58 -16.21 16.58 16.84
C VAL A 58 -15.29 16.30 18.01
N GLY A 59 -14.97 15.01 18.19
CA GLY A 59 -13.97 14.55 19.15
C GLY A 59 -12.59 14.51 18.53
N TYR A 60 -12.41 13.59 17.59
CA TYR A 60 -11.16 13.41 16.86
C TYR A 60 -11.40 13.47 15.36
N SER A 61 -10.39 13.90 14.66
CA SER A 61 -10.40 13.97 13.21
C SER A 61 -9.17 13.26 12.61
N THR A 62 -9.34 12.69 11.42
CA THR A 62 -8.24 11.99 10.76
C THR A 62 -8.38 12.07 9.25
N ILE A 63 -7.30 12.47 8.59
CA ILE A 63 -7.22 12.62 7.14
C ILE A 63 -6.00 11.89 6.55
N SER A 64 -4.94 11.70 7.35
CA SER A 64 -3.64 11.25 6.87
C SER A 64 -3.60 9.76 6.58
N ASN A 65 -3.27 9.43 5.36
CA ASN A 65 -2.85 8.09 4.91
C ASN A 65 -1.31 7.98 4.89
N SER A 66 -0.77 6.84 4.43
CA SER A 66 0.68 6.60 4.39
C SER A 66 1.46 7.69 3.64
N ALA A 67 0.95 8.19 2.52
CA ALA A 67 1.64 9.23 1.75
C ALA A 67 1.68 10.56 2.49
N LEU A 68 0.55 10.99 3.04
CA LEU A 68 0.44 12.26 3.74
C LEU A 68 1.32 12.33 4.99
N ILE A 69 1.51 11.19 5.66
CA ILE A 69 2.40 11.10 6.84
C ILE A 69 3.82 11.57 6.52
N PHE A 70 4.31 11.28 5.32
CA PHE A 70 5.69 11.62 4.91
C PHE A 70 5.80 12.96 4.19
N THR A 71 4.71 13.52 3.67
CA THR A 71 4.79 14.68 2.78
C THR A 71 4.30 15.98 3.40
N GLN A 72 3.27 15.94 4.21
CA GLN A 72 2.57 17.15 4.66
C GLN A 72 2.17 17.04 6.14
N HIS A 73 3.17 17.10 7.02
CA HIS A 73 2.98 16.95 8.48
C HIS A 73 1.97 17.91 9.08
N GLN A 74 1.83 19.13 8.50
CA GLN A 74 0.84 20.12 8.95
C GLN A 74 -0.61 19.67 8.80
N TYR A 75 -0.86 18.59 8.04
CA TYR A 75 -2.20 18.05 7.77
C TYR A 75 -2.50 16.75 8.52
N HIS A 76 -1.69 16.37 9.52
CA HIS A 76 -1.86 15.09 10.21
C HIS A 76 -3.20 14.97 10.95
N ALA A 77 -3.79 16.08 11.42
CA ALA A 77 -4.95 16.11 12.31
C ALA A 77 -4.66 15.35 13.63
N ASP A 78 -5.70 14.85 14.31
CA ASP A 78 -5.53 14.20 15.62
C ASP A 78 -4.96 12.79 15.51
N TRP A 79 -5.30 12.08 14.42
CA TRP A 79 -4.90 10.70 14.19
C TRP A 79 -4.37 10.48 12.78
N ILE A 80 -3.36 9.63 12.67
CA ILE A 80 -2.82 9.17 11.39
C ILE A 80 -3.23 7.71 11.16
N ARG A 81 -3.36 7.33 9.89
CA ARG A 81 -3.72 5.97 9.47
C ARG A 81 -2.69 5.42 8.48
N PRO A 82 -1.52 5.00 8.97
CA PRO A 82 -0.54 4.35 8.11
C PRO A 82 -1.11 3.02 7.59
N GLY A 83 -1.03 2.81 6.30
CA GLY A 83 -1.38 1.55 5.63
C GLY A 83 -0.12 0.86 5.13
N ILE A 84 0.21 1.07 3.86
CA ILE A 84 1.35 0.43 3.20
C ILE A 84 2.69 0.68 3.91
N SER A 85 2.86 1.83 4.54
CA SER A 85 4.08 2.17 5.28
C SER A 85 4.31 1.29 6.52
N LEU A 86 3.26 0.72 7.12
CA LEU A 86 3.41 -0.26 8.21
C LEU A 86 4.09 -1.55 7.74
N TYR A 87 3.96 -1.87 6.46
CA TYR A 87 4.63 -3.03 5.86
C TYR A 87 6.03 -2.70 5.34
N GLY A 88 6.50 -1.47 5.58
CA GLY A 88 7.82 -1.03 5.17
C GLY A 88 7.93 -0.71 3.68
N SER A 89 6.81 -0.41 3.04
CA SER A 89 6.76 -0.03 1.63
C SER A 89 6.26 1.40 1.47
N THR A 90 6.72 2.07 0.43
CA THR A 90 6.28 3.43 0.08
C THR A 90 5.10 3.41 -0.88
N SER A 91 4.26 4.45 -0.78
CA SER A 91 3.20 4.72 -1.75
C SER A 91 3.69 5.55 -2.96
N PHE A 92 4.92 6.05 -2.92
CA PHE A 92 5.49 6.86 -3.98
C PHE A 92 6.20 5.96 -4.99
N ILE A 93 5.60 5.76 -6.16
CA ILE A 93 6.13 4.87 -7.20
C ILE A 93 7.04 5.63 -8.16
N ASP A 94 6.63 6.83 -8.56
CA ASP A 94 7.27 7.60 -9.64
C ASP A 94 7.96 8.89 -9.18
N ASP A 95 7.73 9.35 -7.95
CA ASP A 95 8.34 10.58 -7.45
C ASP A 95 9.73 10.30 -6.88
N LYS A 96 10.73 10.76 -7.60
CA LYS A 96 12.16 10.65 -7.25
C LYS A 96 12.71 11.93 -6.60
N SER A 97 11.85 12.81 -6.09
CA SER A 97 12.34 14.01 -5.39
C SER A 97 13.19 13.60 -4.18
N GLU A 98 14.33 14.27 -3.99
CA GLU A 98 15.23 13.97 -2.87
C GLU A 98 14.55 14.02 -1.52
N GLN A 99 13.58 14.91 -1.33
CA GLN A 99 12.82 15.05 -0.09
C GLN A 99 11.98 13.81 0.20
N LEU A 100 11.30 13.24 -0.81
CA LEU A 100 10.49 12.03 -0.63
C LEU A 100 11.35 10.80 -0.45
N VAL A 101 12.45 10.68 -1.20
CA VAL A 101 13.41 9.58 -1.04
C VAL A 101 13.92 9.55 0.40
N HIS A 102 14.37 10.67 0.92
CA HIS A 102 14.89 10.76 2.29
C HIS A 102 13.81 10.43 3.34
N SER A 103 12.57 10.90 3.15
CA SER A 103 11.47 10.66 4.08
C SER A 103 11.09 9.18 4.22
N VAL A 104 11.30 8.38 3.18
CA VAL A 104 10.95 6.95 3.16
C VAL A 104 12.13 6.01 3.37
N GLU A 105 13.36 6.51 3.42
CA GLU A 105 14.58 5.70 3.66
C GLU A 105 14.57 4.95 4.99
N CYS A 106 13.82 5.44 5.99
CA CYS A 106 13.67 4.77 7.27
C CYS A 106 12.77 3.52 7.22
N LEU A 107 11.97 3.37 6.16
CA LEU A 107 11.09 2.22 6.03
C LEU A 107 11.90 0.92 5.86
N ARG A 108 11.46 -0.11 6.55
CA ARG A 108 12.07 -1.44 6.46
C ARG A 108 10.99 -2.47 6.15
N PRO A 109 11.18 -3.34 5.16
CA PRO A 109 10.25 -4.43 4.89
C PRO A 109 10.02 -5.28 6.14
N VAL A 110 8.76 -5.49 6.49
CA VAL A 110 8.37 -6.33 7.65
C VAL A 110 7.85 -7.69 7.23
N MET A 111 7.50 -7.87 5.96
CA MET A 111 7.04 -9.14 5.44
C MET A 111 8.21 -9.95 4.86
N HIS A 112 8.37 -11.19 5.36
CA HIS A 112 9.28 -12.17 4.80
C HIS A 112 8.46 -13.36 4.29
N PHE A 113 8.50 -13.58 2.97
CA PHE A 113 7.85 -14.72 2.35
C PHE A 113 8.91 -15.76 2.00
N THR A 114 8.88 -16.89 2.67
CA THR A 114 9.92 -17.93 2.55
C THR A 114 9.31 -19.30 2.33
N SER A 115 10.06 -20.18 1.67
CA SER A 115 9.70 -21.56 1.48
C SER A 115 10.97 -22.41 1.38
N LYS A 116 10.81 -23.68 1.04
CA LYS A 116 11.92 -24.65 0.91
C LYS A 116 12.00 -25.18 -0.52
N VAL A 117 13.21 -25.43 -0.97
CA VAL A 117 13.44 -26.21 -2.19
C VAL A 117 13.02 -27.65 -1.91
N SER A 118 12.08 -28.17 -2.68
CA SER A 118 11.57 -29.54 -2.58
C SER A 118 12.31 -30.52 -3.48
N SER A 119 12.77 -30.05 -4.65
CA SER A 119 13.57 -30.84 -5.56
C SER A 119 14.47 -29.96 -6.43
N VAL A 120 15.54 -30.58 -6.94
CA VAL A 120 16.42 -29.94 -7.92
C VAL A 120 16.66 -30.94 -9.06
N ARG A 121 16.54 -30.46 -10.29
CA ARG A 121 16.80 -31.29 -11.48
C ARG A 121 17.53 -30.51 -12.55
N TYR A 122 18.29 -31.20 -13.34
CA TYR A 122 18.90 -30.63 -14.53
C TYR A 122 17.97 -30.78 -15.72
N VAL A 123 17.77 -29.70 -16.45
CA VAL A 123 16.88 -29.64 -17.61
C VAL A 123 17.71 -29.26 -18.83
N LEU A 124 17.50 -29.98 -19.91
CA LEU A 124 18.13 -29.69 -21.19
C LEU A 124 17.40 -28.49 -21.84
N GLU A 125 18.08 -27.88 -22.81
CA GLU A 125 17.45 -26.88 -23.68
C GLU A 125 16.19 -27.41 -24.36
N GLU A 126 15.30 -26.53 -24.79
CA GLU A 126 14.06 -26.85 -25.49
C GLU A 126 13.00 -27.61 -24.68
N GLN A 127 13.25 -27.91 -23.40
CA GLN A 127 12.23 -28.54 -22.56
C GLN A 127 11.31 -27.47 -21.92
N PRO A 128 9.99 -27.58 -22.12
CA PRO A 128 9.05 -26.66 -21.50
C PRO A 128 8.98 -26.87 -19.97
N ILE A 129 8.79 -25.76 -19.25
CA ILE A 129 8.73 -25.74 -17.78
C ILE A 129 7.40 -25.12 -17.36
N GLY A 130 6.64 -25.84 -16.55
CA GLY A 130 5.34 -25.36 -16.06
C GLY A 130 4.21 -25.55 -17.06
N TYR A 131 3.20 -24.71 -16.96
CA TYR A 131 2.02 -24.76 -17.82
C TYR A 131 2.19 -23.88 -19.07
N GLY A 132 1.58 -24.32 -20.18
CA GLY A 132 1.41 -23.50 -21.38
C GLY A 132 2.62 -23.42 -22.30
N ASP A 133 3.65 -24.22 -22.07
CA ASP A 133 4.88 -24.29 -22.88
C ASP A 133 5.56 -22.93 -23.16
N GLU A 134 5.25 -21.94 -22.34
CA GLU A 134 5.77 -20.56 -22.50
C GLU A 134 7.18 -20.37 -21.91
N ASN A 135 7.62 -21.32 -21.09
CA ASN A 135 8.88 -21.24 -20.34
C ASN A 135 9.85 -22.29 -20.84
N ILE A 136 10.74 -21.91 -21.71
CA ILE A 136 11.81 -22.74 -22.24
C ILE A 136 13.15 -22.12 -21.76
N LEU A 137 14.07 -22.96 -21.35
CA LEU A 137 15.41 -22.48 -21.04
C LEU A 137 16.18 -22.22 -22.34
N ASP A 138 16.81 -21.08 -22.41
CA ASP A 138 17.72 -20.73 -23.53
C ASP A 138 18.97 -21.62 -23.56
N GLN A 139 19.32 -22.23 -22.43
CA GLN A 139 20.46 -23.09 -22.23
C GLN A 139 20.17 -24.16 -21.17
N PRO A 140 20.76 -25.35 -21.25
CA PRO A 140 20.63 -26.37 -20.22
C PRO A 140 21.00 -25.83 -18.84
N GLY A 141 20.23 -26.21 -17.82
CA GLY A 141 20.43 -25.65 -16.49
C GLY A 141 19.74 -26.38 -15.36
N TRP A 142 20.10 -26.00 -14.15
CA TRP A 142 19.45 -26.51 -12.94
C TRP A 142 18.16 -25.76 -12.63
N ILE A 143 17.11 -26.51 -12.34
CA ILE A 143 15.82 -26.00 -11.89
C ILE A 143 15.52 -26.51 -10.50
N ALA A 144 15.08 -25.62 -9.64
CA ALA A 144 14.59 -25.93 -8.30
C ALA A 144 13.07 -25.84 -8.25
N SER A 145 12.39 -26.84 -7.77
CA SER A 145 10.99 -26.76 -7.37
C SER A 145 10.91 -26.27 -5.91
N ILE A 146 10.06 -25.29 -5.67
CA ILE A 146 9.86 -24.66 -4.37
C ILE A 146 8.50 -25.06 -3.84
N ALA A 147 8.42 -25.43 -2.56
CA ALA A 147 7.17 -25.85 -1.92
C ALA A 147 6.23 -24.68 -1.61
N VAL A 148 5.87 -23.90 -2.62
CA VAL A 148 4.94 -22.78 -2.55
C VAL A 148 4.40 -22.45 -3.93
N GLY A 149 3.16 -22.02 -3.99
CA GLY A 149 2.51 -21.60 -5.21
C GLY A 149 1.34 -20.66 -4.94
N TYR A 150 0.54 -20.40 -5.95
CA TYR A 150 -0.62 -19.50 -5.84
C TYR A 150 -1.71 -20.04 -4.89
N GLY A 151 -1.75 -21.33 -4.66
CA GLY A 151 -2.62 -21.93 -3.62
C GLY A 151 -2.26 -21.53 -2.20
N ASP A 152 -1.02 -21.08 -1.99
CA ASP A 152 -0.50 -20.61 -0.70
C ASP A 152 -0.52 -19.07 -0.58
N GLY A 153 -1.10 -18.39 -1.57
CA GLY A 153 -1.17 -16.93 -1.60
C GLY A 153 -0.06 -16.23 -2.39
N TYR A 154 0.87 -16.99 -3.04
CA TYR A 154 1.83 -16.37 -3.94
C TYR A 154 1.10 -15.81 -5.18
N PRO A 155 1.40 -14.57 -5.61
CA PRO A 155 0.68 -13.97 -6.73
C PRO A 155 0.82 -14.76 -8.03
N ARG A 156 -0.29 -15.29 -8.56
CA ARG A 156 -0.28 -15.96 -9.88
C ARG A 156 0.17 -15.03 -11.01
N SER A 157 0.01 -13.72 -10.82
CA SER A 157 0.45 -12.68 -11.76
C SER A 157 1.96 -12.40 -11.72
N ALA A 158 2.72 -13.06 -10.82
CA ALA A 158 4.17 -12.94 -10.80
C ALA A 158 4.73 -13.46 -12.13
N ARG A 159 5.43 -12.57 -12.84
CA ARG A 159 5.95 -12.88 -14.17
C ARG A 159 7.18 -13.78 -14.09
N ASN A 160 7.42 -14.52 -15.15
CA ASN A 160 8.69 -15.18 -15.36
C ASN A 160 9.85 -14.18 -15.28
N GLY A 161 10.94 -14.60 -14.67
CA GLY A 161 12.06 -13.70 -14.36
C GLY A 161 11.92 -12.93 -13.06
N THR A 162 10.78 -13.02 -12.34
CA THR A 162 10.65 -12.45 -10.99
C THR A 162 11.82 -12.94 -10.12
N PRO A 163 12.57 -12.04 -9.47
CA PRO A 163 13.73 -12.43 -8.69
C PRO A 163 13.31 -13.14 -7.39
N VAL A 164 13.97 -14.25 -7.11
CA VAL A 164 13.90 -14.99 -5.86
C VAL A 164 15.29 -15.17 -5.29
N LEU A 165 15.40 -15.45 -3.99
CA LEU A 165 16.69 -15.73 -3.34
C LEU A 165 16.73 -17.19 -2.90
N ILE A 166 17.78 -17.91 -3.30
CA ILE A 166 18.07 -19.25 -2.81
C ILE A 166 19.42 -19.18 -2.10
N ASN A 167 19.42 -19.38 -0.79
CA ASN A 167 20.63 -19.24 0.04
C ASN A 167 21.38 -17.90 -0.19
N GLY A 168 20.63 -16.81 -0.36
CA GLY A 168 21.20 -15.47 -0.61
C GLY A 168 21.61 -15.20 -2.06
N GLN A 169 21.57 -16.18 -2.94
CA GLN A 169 21.86 -16.01 -4.36
C GLN A 169 20.58 -15.73 -5.15
N ARG A 170 20.64 -14.79 -6.08
CA ARG A 170 19.50 -14.47 -6.97
C ARG A 170 19.29 -15.60 -7.98
N ALA A 171 18.05 -16.05 -8.05
CA ALA A 171 17.52 -16.89 -9.12
C ALA A 171 16.28 -16.24 -9.73
N LYS A 172 15.81 -16.78 -10.85
CA LYS A 172 14.62 -16.32 -11.56
C LYS A 172 13.48 -17.31 -11.40
N LEU A 173 12.28 -16.81 -11.18
CA LEU A 173 11.06 -17.59 -11.28
C LEU A 173 10.86 -18.01 -12.75
N LEU A 174 10.48 -19.26 -12.98
CA LEU A 174 10.26 -19.83 -14.32
C LEU A 174 8.84 -20.40 -14.51
N GLY A 175 7.99 -20.35 -13.50
CA GLY A 175 6.64 -20.88 -13.60
C GLY A 175 5.99 -21.11 -12.25
#